data_ddf6add311cec6227f8bd379e5a36642
#
_entry.id   ddf6add311cec6227f8bd379e5a36642
#
_cell.length_a   1.000
_cell.length_b   1.000
_cell.length_c   1.000
_cell.angle_alpha   90.00
_cell.angle_beta   90.00
_cell.angle_gamma   90.00
#
_symmetry.space_group_name_H-M   'P 1'
#
loop_
_entity.id
_entity.type
_entity.pdbx_description
1 polymer ?
#
loop_
_entity_poly.entity_id
_entity_poly.type
_entity_poly.pdbx_seq_one_letter_code
_entity_poly.pdbx_strand_id
1 'polypeptide(L)'
;QGVKTTAIQQADGSYLLNGSKTFITNGWHADLVIVVAKTNPQAGGKGTSLVLVERGMPGFSVGKRLKKVGMKAQDTAELFFDNVRLSADHLLGGAAYENKGFICLMEELPWERLQIAIGAVAGAQAAIDWTLDYVKERKVFGQPVAAFQNTRFKLAEMQTEVQVARVFVDKCCELICQDKLDTATASMAKYWTTDLQCK
;
A
#
# COMPACT_ATOMS: atom_id res chain seq x y z
N GLN A 1 15.11 6.01 -2.32
CA GLN A 1 16.27 6.83 -2.79
C GLN A 1 15.85 7.96 -3.73
N GLY A 2 14.75 7.83 -4.49
CA GLY A 2 14.27 8.81 -5.47
C GLY A 2 13.47 10.00 -4.92
N VAL A 3 13.36 10.18 -3.61
CA VAL A 3 12.59 11.28 -3.00
C VAL A 3 13.28 12.61 -3.34
N LYS A 4 12.52 13.51 -3.99
CA LYS A 4 12.98 14.86 -4.35
C LYS A 4 12.41 15.96 -3.44
N THR A 5 11.28 15.68 -2.75
CA THR A 5 10.67 16.59 -1.79
C THR A 5 11.65 16.88 -0.65
N THR A 6 11.83 18.13 -0.30
CA THR A 6 12.76 18.58 0.76
C THR A 6 12.03 19.32 1.86
N ALA A 7 12.50 19.19 3.10
CA ALA A 7 12.06 19.95 4.26
C ALA A 7 13.32 20.53 4.93
N ILE A 8 13.74 21.73 4.50
CA ILE A 8 15.01 22.31 4.91
C ILE A 8 14.82 23.16 6.16
N GLN A 9 15.60 22.87 7.19
CA GLN A 9 15.57 23.63 8.44
C GLN A 9 16.06 25.07 8.22
N GLN A 10 15.36 26.00 8.83
CA GLN A 10 15.62 27.42 8.82
C GLN A 10 16.36 27.85 10.10
N ALA A 11 16.90 29.05 10.11
CA ALA A 11 17.67 29.61 11.25
C ALA A 11 16.83 29.70 12.55
N ASP A 12 15.50 29.79 12.44
CA ASP A 12 14.56 29.84 13.56
C ASP A 12 14.09 28.45 14.04
N GLY A 13 14.65 27.38 13.49
CA GLY A 13 14.31 26.00 13.84
C GLY A 13 13.08 25.45 13.10
N SER A 14 12.36 26.26 12.31
CA SER A 14 11.28 25.78 11.44
C SER A 14 11.84 25.07 10.20
N TYR A 15 10.96 24.39 9.45
CA TYR A 15 11.31 23.75 8.18
C TYR A 15 10.50 24.37 7.04
N LEU A 16 11.09 24.51 5.87
CA LEU A 16 10.40 24.83 4.62
C LEU A 16 10.30 23.57 3.76
N LEU A 17 9.05 23.11 3.58
CA LEU A 17 8.75 21.95 2.76
C LEU A 17 8.47 22.38 1.32
N ASN A 18 9.20 21.77 0.38
CA ASN A 18 9.07 22.03 -1.05
C ASN A 18 9.07 20.74 -1.85
N GLY A 19 8.22 20.66 -2.88
CA GLY A 19 8.16 19.56 -3.80
C GLY A 19 6.75 19.13 -4.15
N SER A 20 6.60 17.90 -4.66
CA SER A 20 5.32 17.34 -5.03
C SER A 20 5.27 15.84 -4.79
N LYS A 21 4.06 15.31 -4.70
CA LYS A 21 3.76 13.87 -4.64
C LYS A 21 2.69 13.55 -5.68
N THR A 22 2.91 12.49 -6.45
CA THR A 22 1.98 12.02 -7.47
C THR A 22 1.41 10.66 -7.08
N PHE A 23 0.21 10.34 -7.56
CA PHE A 23 -0.50 9.08 -7.31
C PHE A 23 -0.79 8.81 -5.82
N ILE A 24 -1.15 9.87 -5.08
CA ILE A 24 -1.43 9.71 -3.64
C ILE A 24 -2.86 9.25 -3.43
N THR A 25 -3.00 8.02 -2.99
CA THR A 25 -4.26 7.43 -2.53
C THR A 25 -4.78 8.22 -1.34
N ASN A 26 -6.09 8.53 -1.34
CA ASN A 26 -6.73 9.39 -0.35
C ASN A 26 -6.21 10.84 -0.29
N GLY A 27 -5.36 11.25 -1.23
CA GLY A 27 -4.77 12.59 -1.24
C GLY A 27 -5.78 13.72 -1.43
N TRP A 28 -6.91 13.42 -2.08
CA TRP A 28 -8.00 14.40 -2.26
C TRP A 28 -8.79 14.64 -0.98
N HIS A 29 -9.03 13.62 -0.18
CA HIS A 29 -9.86 13.70 1.02
C HIS A 29 -9.09 13.83 2.33
N ALA A 30 -7.80 13.51 2.34
CA ALA A 30 -6.98 13.55 3.56
C ALA A 30 -6.94 14.95 4.18
N ASP A 31 -7.19 15.07 5.47
CA ASP A 31 -7.00 16.28 6.26
C ASP A 31 -5.59 16.37 6.84
N LEU A 32 -4.94 15.22 7.04
CA LEU A 32 -3.56 15.08 7.48
C LEU A 32 -2.79 14.18 6.53
N VAL A 33 -1.61 14.60 6.14
CA VAL A 33 -0.71 13.85 5.26
C VAL A 33 0.66 13.66 5.91
N ILE A 34 1.11 12.42 6.00
CA ILE A 34 2.50 12.09 6.37
C ILE A 34 3.34 12.19 5.10
N VAL A 35 4.22 13.19 5.04
CA VAL A 35 5.04 13.46 3.86
C VAL A 35 6.46 12.98 4.08
N VAL A 36 6.93 12.11 3.20
CA VAL A 36 8.34 11.70 3.14
C VAL A 36 9.14 12.80 2.47
N ALA A 37 10.03 13.46 3.21
CA ALA A 37 10.86 14.57 2.72
C ALA A 37 12.32 14.42 3.16
N LYS A 38 13.24 15.02 2.41
CA LYS A 38 14.65 15.09 2.79
C LYS A 38 14.89 16.30 3.66
N THR A 39 15.25 16.06 4.91
CA THR A 39 15.77 17.10 5.84
C THR A 39 17.26 17.30 5.66
N ASN A 40 17.99 16.27 5.21
CA ASN A 40 19.38 16.36 4.80
C ASN A 40 19.57 15.74 3.39
N PRO A 41 19.44 16.52 2.30
CA PRO A 41 19.55 16.02 0.93
C PRO A 41 20.89 15.35 0.61
N GLN A 42 21.99 15.76 1.28
CA GLN A 42 23.33 15.23 1.04
C GLN A 42 23.52 13.80 1.61
N ALA A 43 22.73 13.43 2.60
CA ALA A 43 22.80 12.08 3.22
C ALA A 43 22.02 11.00 2.47
N GLY A 44 21.48 11.28 1.28
CA GLY A 44 20.71 10.31 0.48
C GLY A 44 19.49 9.79 1.22
N GLY A 45 19.33 8.47 1.32
CA GLY A 45 18.22 7.84 2.06
C GLY A 45 18.26 8.10 3.56
N LYS A 46 19.46 8.21 4.12
CA LYS A 46 19.68 8.48 5.56
C LYS A 46 19.34 9.94 5.96
N GLY A 47 19.07 10.81 5.03
CA GLY A 47 18.64 12.20 5.27
C GLY A 47 17.14 12.40 5.08
N THR A 48 16.36 11.35 5.23
CA THR A 48 14.91 11.38 5.02
C THR A 48 14.18 11.41 6.37
N SER A 49 13.22 12.32 6.49
CA SER A 49 12.31 12.42 7.63
C SER A 49 10.86 12.27 7.19
N LEU A 50 9.99 12.01 8.16
CA LEU A 50 8.53 12.02 7.97
C LEU A 50 8.01 13.31 8.60
N VAL A 51 7.24 14.09 7.83
CA VAL A 51 6.66 15.34 8.32
C VAL A 51 5.15 15.33 8.16
N LEU A 52 4.46 15.94 9.11
CA LEU A 52 3.02 16.07 9.13
C LEU A 52 2.60 17.36 8.43
N VAL A 53 1.66 17.25 7.49
CA VAL A 53 1.11 18.42 6.77
C VAL A 53 -0.40 18.36 6.86
N GLU A 54 -1.00 19.42 7.39
CA GLU A 54 -2.43 19.54 7.53
C GLU A 54 -3.06 20.27 6.33
N ARG A 55 -4.29 19.89 6.01
CA ARG A 55 -5.08 20.57 4.99
C ARG A 55 -5.27 22.04 5.37
N GLY A 56 -5.10 22.92 4.39
CA GLY A 56 -5.27 24.37 4.60
C GLY A 56 -4.00 25.08 5.03
N MET A 57 -2.88 24.38 5.28
CA MET A 57 -1.59 25.05 5.51
C MET A 57 -1.20 25.91 4.31
N PRO A 58 -0.73 27.16 4.53
CA PRO A 58 -0.25 27.99 3.43
C PRO A 58 0.85 27.29 2.62
N GLY A 59 0.72 27.33 1.29
CA GLY A 59 1.64 26.67 0.37
C GLY A 59 1.36 25.19 0.10
N PHE A 60 0.45 24.54 0.84
CA PHE A 60 -0.02 23.20 0.53
C PHE A 60 -1.25 23.26 -0.37
N SER A 61 -1.21 22.55 -1.48
CA SER A 61 -2.35 22.42 -2.39
C SER A 61 -2.50 21.00 -2.92
N VAL A 62 -3.76 20.65 -3.18
CA VAL A 62 -4.14 19.37 -3.79
C VAL A 62 -4.43 19.63 -5.26
N GLY A 63 -3.78 18.89 -6.13
CA GLY A 63 -3.92 18.98 -7.56
C GLY A 63 -5.12 18.21 -8.10
N LYS A 64 -5.03 17.76 -9.33
CA LYS A 64 -6.13 17.05 -9.99
C LYS A 64 -6.37 15.69 -9.36
N ARG A 65 -7.65 15.36 -9.23
CA ARG A 65 -8.12 14.01 -8.99
C ARG A 65 -7.88 13.17 -10.24
N LEU A 66 -7.09 12.11 -10.12
CA LEU A 66 -6.65 11.33 -11.27
C LEU A 66 -7.75 10.36 -11.74
N LYS A 67 -7.93 10.25 -13.04
CA LYS A 67 -8.84 9.28 -13.66
C LYS A 67 -8.13 7.93 -13.75
N LYS A 68 -8.72 6.90 -13.13
CA LYS A 68 -8.16 5.53 -13.12
C LYS A 68 -9.03 4.58 -13.94
N VAL A 69 -8.43 3.49 -14.41
CA VAL A 69 -9.15 2.40 -15.10
C VAL A 69 -10.13 1.72 -14.16
N GLY A 70 -9.67 1.36 -12.94
CA GLY A 70 -10.47 0.73 -11.90
C GLY A 70 -10.45 1.49 -10.58
N MET A 71 -11.11 0.94 -9.56
CA MET A 71 -11.20 1.50 -8.20
C MET A 71 -11.58 2.99 -8.19
N LYS A 72 -12.60 3.36 -8.94
CA LYS A 72 -13.00 4.77 -9.16
C LYS A 72 -13.51 5.45 -7.89
N ALA A 73 -14.02 4.68 -6.93
CA ALA A 73 -14.47 5.19 -5.63
C ALA A 73 -13.30 5.61 -4.73
N GLN A 74 -12.12 4.98 -4.89
CA GLN A 74 -10.89 5.36 -4.22
C GLN A 74 -10.27 6.54 -4.95
N ASP A 75 -10.14 7.71 -4.30
CA ASP A 75 -9.47 8.84 -4.90
C ASP A 75 -7.96 8.64 -4.97
N THR A 76 -7.36 9.29 -5.94
CA THR A 76 -5.91 9.39 -6.11
C THR A 76 -5.63 10.78 -6.66
N ALA A 77 -4.74 11.53 -6.02
CA ALA A 77 -4.47 12.91 -6.37
C ALA A 77 -2.96 13.23 -6.39
N GLU A 78 -2.67 14.40 -6.90
CA GLU A 78 -1.35 15.03 -6.80
C GLU A 78 -1.35 16.00 -5.63
N LEU A 79 -0.24 16.09 -4.92
CA LEU A 79 -0.03 17.01 -3.80
C LEU A 79 1.16 17.92 -4.14
N PHE A 80 1.03 19.20 -3.86
CA PHE A 80 2.06 20.21 -4.11
C PHE A 80 2.37 20.99 -2.82
N PHE A 81 3.64 21.20 -2.61
CA PHE A 81 4.20 21.92 -1.46
C PHE A 81 5.10 23.04 -1.99
N ASP A 82 4.70 24.26 -1.73
CA ASP A 82 5.44 25.47 -2.10
C ASP A 82 5.70 26.30 -0.84
N ASN A 83 6.91 26.18 -0.31
CA ASN A 83 7.35 26.86 0.90
C ASN A 83 6.41 26.67 2.10
N VAL A 84 5.85 25.44 2.25
CA VAL A 84 5.01 25.11 3.42
C VAL A 84 5.88 25.17 4.67
N ARG A 85 5.53 26.09 5.58
CA ARG A 85 6.26 26.29 6.83
C ARG A 85 5.78 25.34 7.89
N LEU A 86 6.70 24.54 8.43
CA LEU A 86 6.46 23.53 9.45
C LEU A 86 7.25 23.89 10.71
N SER A 87 6.64 23.82 11.89
CA SER A 87 7.39 23.85 13.15
C SER A 87 8.10 22.52 13.41
N ALA A 88 8.97 22.48 14.40
CA ALA A 88 9.63 21.23 14.81
C ALA A 88 8.64 20.14 15.24
N ASP A 89 7.46 20.50 15.74
CA ASP A 89 6.40 19.57 16.16
C ASP A 89 5.76 18.81 14.99
N HIS A 90 5.96 19.27 13.77
CA HIS A 90 5.51 18.55 12.56
C HIS A 90 6.46 17.42 12.15
N LEU A 91 7.61 17.26 12.80
CA LEU A 91 8.43 16.07 12.63
C LEU A 91 7.75 14.87 13.32
N LEU A 92 7.39 13.85 12.58
CA LEU A 92 6.81 12.62 13.15
C LEU A 92 7.87 11.95 14.05
N GLY A 93 7.52 11.79 15.34
CA GLY A 93 8.44 11.28 16.37
C GLY A 93 9.39 12.36 16.94
N GLY A 94 9.23 13.63 16.54
CA GLY A 94 10.02 14.77 17.01
C GLY A 94 11.47 14.76 16.54
N ALA A 95 12.31 15.61 17.14
CA ALA A 95 13.72 15.77 16.77
C ALA A 95 14.54 14.46 16.85
N ALA A 96 14.17 13.53 17.73
CA ALA A 96 14.85 12.23 17.86
C ALA A 96 14.69 11.34 16.61
N TYR A 97 13.67 11.61 15.78
CA TYR A 97 13.37 10.87 14.56
C TYR A 97 13.72 11.64 13.28
N GLU A 98 14.32 12.81 13.41
CA GLU A 98 14.87 13.52 12.25
C GLU A 98 15.90 12.62 11.54
N ASN A 99 15.83 12.58 10.20
CA ASN A 99 16.67 11.73 9.36
C ASN A 99 16.49 10.20 9.55
N LYS A 100 15.50 9.75 10.33
CA LYS A 100 15.17 8.33 10.53
C LYS A 100 13.93 7.86 9.74
N GLY A 101 13.30 8.73 8.96
CA GLY A 101 12.07 8.42 8.25
C GLY A 101 12.17 7.20 7.33
N PHE A 102 13.33 6.95 6.72
CA PHE A 102 13.52 5.77 5.89
C PHE A 102 13.48 4.47 6.71
N ILE A 103 14.03 4.47 7.92
CA ILE A 103 14.00 3.30 8.82
C ILE A 103 12.56 3.03 9.24
N CYS A 104 11.83 4.05 9.70
CA CYS A 104 10.42 3.92 10.07
C CYS A 104 9.56 3.32 8.95
N LEU A 105 9.77 3.76 7.69
CA LEU A 105 9.07 3.18 6.55
C LEU A 105 9.43 1.69 6.34
N MET A 106 10.69 1.31 6.52
CA MET A 106 11.12 -0.08 6.36
C MET A 106 10.52 -1.00 7.43
N GLU A 107 10.35 -0.51 8.64
CA GLU A 107 9.73 -1.25 9.75
C GLU A 107 8.24 -1.54 9.50
N GLU A 108 7.52 -0.64 8.83
CA GLU A 108 6.09 -0.81 8.53
C GLU A 108 5.82 -1.65 7.27
N LEU A 109 6.77 -1.75 6.35
CA LEU A 109 6.57 -2.46 5.08
C LEU A 109 6.13 -3.94 5.20
N PRO A 110 6.61 -4.75 6.17
CA PRO A 110 6.11 -6.11 6.34
C PRO A 110 4.62 -6.17 6.60
N TRP A 111 4.09 -5.27 7.44
CA TRP A 111 2.67 -5.12 7.71
C TRP A 111 1.86 -4.73 6.46
N GLU A 112 2.31 -3.71 5.72
CA GLU A 112 1.67 -3.28 4.49
C GLU A 112 1.62 -4.40 3.43
N ARG A 113 2.71 -5.16 3.30
CA ARG A 113 2.77 -6.31 2.39
C ARG A 113 1.80 -7.42 2.78
N LEU A 114 1.68 -7.71 4.08
CA LEU A 114 0.76 -8.72 4.59
C LEU A 114 -0.70 -8.34 4.31
N GLN A 115 -1.09 -7.07 4.49
CA GLN A 115 -2.44 -6.60 4.17
C GLN A 115 -2.82 -6.89 2.70
N ILE A 116 -1.89 -6.67 1.78
CA ILE A 116 -2.10 -6.96 0.36
C ILE A 116 -2.25 -8.47 0.14
N ALA A 117 -1.44 -9.30 0.80
CA ALA A 117 -1.53 -10.75 0.70
C ALA A 117 -2.87 -11.30 1.22
N ILE A 118 -3.35 -10.77 2.35
CA ILE A 118 -4.68 -11.11 2.90
C ILE A 118 -5.79 -10.78 1.89
N GLY A 119 -5.74 -9.57 1.32
CA GLY A 119 -6.71 -9.14 0.31
C GLY A 119 -6.69 -10.02 -0.95
N ALA A 120 -5.49 -10.41 -1.41
CA ALA A 120 -5.33 -11.28 -2.57
C ALA A 120 -5.94 -12.66 -2.38
N VAL A 121 -5.67 -13.31 -1.24
CA VAL A 121 -6.23 -14.64 -0.92
C VAL A 121 -7.76 -14.57 -0.76
N ALA A 122 -8.27 -13.55 -0.08
CA ALA A 122 -9.71 -13.34 0.08
C ALA A 122 -10.40 -13.12 -1.28
N GLY A 123 -9.80 -12.30 -2.14
CA GLY A 123 -10.31 -12.05 -3.50
C GLY A 123 -10.29 -13.28 -4.38
N ALA A 124 -9.22 -14.09 -4.33
CA ALA A 124 -9.13 -15.35 -5.05
C ALA A 124 -10.21 -16.35 -4.60
N GLN A 125 -10.42 -16.51 -3.29
CA GLN A 125 -11.48 -17.37 -2.75
C GLN A 125 -12.86 -16.90 -3.22
N ALA A 126 -13.16 -15.60 -3.12
CA ALA A 126 -14.44 -15.07 -3.59
C ALA A 126 -14.68 -15.32 -5.09
N ALA A 127 -13.63 -15.19 -5.91
CA ALA A 127 -13.71 -15.48 -7.34
C ALA A 127 -14.02 -16.96 -7.62
N ILE A 128 -13.44 -17.89 -6.84
CA ILE A 128 -13.75 -19.33 -6.94
C ILE A 128 -15.19 -19.60 -6.54
N ASP A 129 -15.65 -19.05 -5.42
CA ASP A 129 -17.01 -19.26 -4.91
C ASP A 129 -18.06 -18.81 -5.95
N TRP A 130 -17.91 -17.60 -6.49
CA TRP A 130 -18.79 -17.09 -7.56
C TRP A 130 -18.70 -17.92 -8.85
N THR A 131 -17.52 -18.40 -9.19
CA THR A 131 -17.32 -19.26 -10.37
C THR A 131 -18.01 -20.60 -10.17
N LEU A 132 -17.91 -21.18 -8.97
CA LEU A 132 -18.60 -22.45 -8.64
C LEU A 132 -20.13 -22.34 -8.79
N ASP A 133 -20.72 -21.25 -8.33
CA ASP A 133 -22.16 -21.01 -8.49
C ASP A 133 -22.53 -20.84 -9.96
N TYR A 134 -21.77 -20.00 -10.69
CA TYR A 134 -22.01 -19.79 -12.11
C TYR A 134 -21.92 -21.07 -12.94
N VAL A 135 -20.89 -21.90 -12.77
CA VAL A 135 -20.71 -23.12 -13.58
C VAL A 135 -21.70 -24.24 -13.27
N LYS A 136 -22.33 -24.24 -12.08
CA LYS A 136 -23.43 -25.14 -11.73
C LYS A 136 -24.72 -24.77 -12.44
N GLU A 137 -24.97 -23.47 -12.65
CA GLU A 137 -26.21 -22.98 -13.27
C GLU A 137 -26.11 -22.88 -14.79
N ARG A 138 -24.95 -22.40 -15.30
CA ARG A 138 -24.73 -22.18 -16.74
C ARG A 138 -24.71 -23.52 -17.48
N LYS A 139 -25.59 -23.65 -18.47
CA LYS A 139 -25.68 -24.83 -19.34
C LYS A 139 -25.13 -24.54 -20.73
N VAL A 140 -24.34 -25.48 -21.27
CA VAL A 140 -23.84 -25.50 -22.64
C VAL A 140 -23.90 -26.97 -23.14
N PHE A 141 -24.26 -27.17 -24.39
CA PHE A 141 -24.43 -28.51 -24.95
C PHE A 141 -25.36 -29.43 -24.12
N GLY A 142 -26.42 -28.87 -23.55
CA GLY A 142 -27.43 -29.60 -22.78
C GLY A 142 -27.08 -29.96 -21.33
N GLN A 143 -25.92 -29.58 -20.82
CA GLN A 143 -25.48 -29.88 -19.45
C GLN A 143 -24.79 -28.68 -18.77
N PRO A 144 -24.73 -28.65 -17.41
CA PRO A 144 -24.00 -27.60 -16.69
C PRO A 144 -22.53 -27.58 -17.06
N VAL A 145 -21.91 -26.38 -17.07
CA VAL A 145 -20.47 -26.20 -17.33
C VAL A 145 -19.64 -26.99 -16.31
N ALA A 146 -20.10 -27.12 -15.07
CA ALA A 146 -19.50 -27.96 -14.02
C ALA A 146 -19.39 -29.44 -14.36
N ALA A 147 -20.17 -29.94 -15.31
CA ALA A 147 -20.12 -31.37 -15.73
C ALA A 147 -18.88 -31.68 -16.59
N PHE A 148 -18.27 -30.65 -17.23
CA PHE A 148 -17.11 -30.86 -18.08
C PHE A 148 -15.84 -31.10 -17.25
N GLN A 149 -15.11 -32.16 -17.63
CA GLN A 149 -13.92 -32.61 -16.89
C GLN A 149 -12.86 -31.52 -16.74
N ASN A 150 -12.57 -30.75 -17.81
CA ASN A 150 -11.61 -29.66 -17.76
C ASN A 150 -11.98 -28.58 -16.74
N THR A 151 -13.27 -28.20 -16.67
CA THR A 151 -13.77 -27.24 -15.68
C THR A 151 -13.57 -27.75 -14.26
N ARG A 152 -13.90 -29.02 -14.02
CA ARG A 152 -13.72 -29.66 -12.71
C ARG A 152 -12.26 -29.69 -12.26
N PHE A 153 -11.35 -30.02 -13.16
CA PHE A 153 -9.91 -30.06 -12.85
C PHE A 153 -9.34 -28.68 -12.56
N LYS A 154 -9.73 -27.68 -13.35
CA LYS A 154 -9.32 -26.29 -13.11
C LYS A 154 -9.80 -25.76 -11.76
N LEU A 155 -11.05 -26.01 -11.41
CA LEU A 155 -11.61 -25.62 -10.12
C LEU A 155 -10.91 -26.33 -8.95
N ALA A 156 -10.60 -27.62 -9.09
CA ALA A 156 -9.87 -28.36 -8.06
C ALA A 156 -8.44 -27.85 -7.86
N GLU A 157 -7.73 -27.53 -8.96
CA GLU A 157 -6.40 -26.91 -8.94
C GLU A 157 -6.44 -25.55 -8.20
N MET A 158 -7.33 -24.66 -8.64
CA MET A 158 -7.47 -23.32 -8.05
C MET A 158 -7.84 -23.38 -6.57
N GLN A 159 -8.80 -24.23 -6.18
CA GLN A 159 -9.18 -24.39 -4.77
C GLN A 159 -8.01 -24.90 -3.93
N THR A 160 -7.21 -25.82 -4.45
CA THR A 160 -6.02 -26.31 -3.76
C THR A 160 -5.00 -25.21 -3.56
N GLU A 161 -4.68 -24.44 -4.62
CA GLU A 161 -3.70 -23.34 -4.55
C GLU A 161 -4.14 -22.25 -3.57
N VAL A 162 -5.42 -21.88 -3.58
CA VAL A 162 -5.97 -20.88 -2.64
C VAL A 162 -5.93 -21.38 -1.20
N GLN A 163 -6.23 -22.68 -0.97
CA GLN A 163 -6.13 -23.26 0.37
C GLN A 163 -4.70 -23.24 0.91
N VAL A 164 -3.70 -23.56 0.09
CA VAL A 164 -2.29 -23.48 0.46
C VAL A 164 -1.89 -22.02 0.77
N ALA A 165 -2.34 -21.07 -0.08
CA ALA A 165 -2.10 -19.66 0.13
C ALA A 165 -2.72 -19.14 1.42
N ARG A 166 -3.93 -19.59 1.76
CA ARG A 166 -4.61 -19.28 3.02
C ARG A 166 -3.77 -19.68 4.22
N VAL A 167 -3.32 -20.93 4.27
CA VAL A 167 -2.50 -21.44 5.39
C VAL A 167 -1.22 -20.64 5.54
N PHE A 168 -0.57 -20.26 4.44
CA PHE A 168 0.65 -19.45 4.48
C PHE A 168 0.37 -18.03 5.00
N VAL A 169 -0.70 -17.37 4.53
CA VAL A 169 -1.08 -16.03 4.98
C VAL A 169 -1.52 -16.04 6.45
N ASP A 170 -2.29 -17.04 6.88
CA ASP A 170 -2.70 -17.19 8.28
C ASP A 170 -1.47 -17.34 9.19
N LYS A 171 -0.44 -18.09 8.75
CA LYS A 171 0.83 -18.16 9.47
C LYS A 171 1.56 -16.81 9.53
N CYS A 172 1.54 -16.02 8.46
CA CYS A 172 2.08 -14.66 8.48
C CYS A 172 1.32 -13.75 9.45
N CYS A 173 -0.01 -13.90 9.56
CA CYS A 173 -0.84 -13.19 10.55
C CYS A 173 -0.46 -13.56 11.99
N GLU A 174 -0.21 -14.82 12.27
CA GLU A 174 0.29 -15.25 13.59
C GLU A 174 1.66 -14.61 13.90
N LEU A 175 2.56 -14.60 12.91
CA LEU A 175 3.91 -14.06 13.09
C LEU A 175 3.91 -12.54 13.32
N ILE A 176 3.06 -11.77 12.62
CA ILE A 176 2.98 -10.33 12.86
C ILE A 176 2.43 -10.00 14.25
N CYS A 177 1.45 -10.77 14.74
CA CYS A 177 0.93 -10.63 16.10
C CYS A 177 1.96 -10.95 17.20
N GLN A 178 3.05 -11.64 16.85
CA GLN A 178 4.14 -11.99 17.75
C GLN A 178 5.39 -11.12 17.52
N ASP A 179 5.32 -10.09 16.69
CA ASP A 179 6.45 -9.27 16.23
C ASP A 179 7.60 -10.09 15.61
N LYS A 180 7.25 -11.20 14.92
CA LYS A 180 8.20 -12.13 14.30
C LYS A 180 8.11 -12.22 12.78
N LEU A 181 7.25 -11.45 12.15
CA LEU A 181 7.15 -11.46 10.69
C LEU A 181 8.34 -10.72 10.08
N ASP A 182 9.25 -11.45 9.48
CA ASP A 182 10.39 -10.87 8.77
C ASP A 182 10.02 -10.33 7.39
N THR A 183 10.86 -9.42 6.89
CA THR A 183 10.66 -8.74 5.60
C THR A 183 10.63 -9.71 4.41
N ALA A 184 11.41 -10.79 4.46
CA ALA A 184 11.47 -11.78 3.37
C ALA A 184 10.17 -12.57 3.28
N THR A 185 9.70 -13.09 4.42
CA THR A 185 8.43 -13.82 4.53
C THR A 185 7.23 -12.95 4.10
N ALA A 186 7.16 -11.69 4.56
CA ALA A 186 6.13 -10.75 4.13
C ALA A 186 6.17 -10.46 2.62
N SER A 187 7.38 -10.38 2.05
CA SER A 187 7.57 -10.17 0.61
C SER A 187 7.14 -11.38 -0.21
N MET A 188 7.46 -12.59 0.24
CA MET A 188 6.99 -13.83 -0.38
C MET A 188 5.47 -13.92 -0.35
N ALA A 189 4.85 -13.61 0.79
CA ALA A 189 3.40 -13.62 0.93
C ALA A 189 2.74 -12.68 -0.08
N LYS A 190 3.15 -11.41 -0.13
CA LYS A 190 2.62 -10.45 -1.09
C LYS A 190 2.83 -10.90 -2.53
N TYR A 191 4.06 -11.21 -2.91
CA TYR A 191 4.44 -11.56 -4.27
C TYR A 191 3.60 -12.74 -4.79
N TRP A 192 3.65 -13.86 -4.07
CA TRP A 192 3.04 -15.09 -4.54
C TRP A 192 1.51 -15.05 -4.55
N THR A 193 0.87 -14.48 -3.52
CA THR A 193 -0.59 -14.45 -3.44
C THR A 193 -1.22 -13.50 -4.45
N THR A 194 -0.55 -12.39 -4.79
CA THR A 194 -1.06 -11.48 -5.83
C THR A 194 -0.93 -12.08 -7.24
N ASP A 195 0.13 -12.83 -7.52
CA ASP A 195 0.26 -13.59 -8.76
C ASP A 195 -0.82 -14.67 -8.85
N LEU A 196 -1.04 -15.40 -7.75
CA LEU A 196 -2.09 -16.42 -7.66
C LEU A 196 -3.49 -15.85 -7.91
N GLN A 197 -3.80 -14.69 -7.35
CA GLN A 197 -5.09 -14.03 -7.56
C GLN A 197 -5.32 -13.66 -9.03
N CYS A 198 -4.27 -13.33 -9.77
CA CYS A 198 -4.38 -12.95 -11.17
C CYS A 198 -4.36 -14.14 -12.14
N LYS A 199 -4.01 -15.32 -11.68
CA LYS A 199 -3.98 -16.58 -12.46
C LYS A 199 -5.38 -17.17 -12.64
#